data_7ec3bd50b79916001e31b4785f3a4e70
#
_entry.id   7ec3bd50b79916001e31b4785f3a4e70
#
_cell.length_a   1.000
_cell.length_b   1.000
_cell.length_c   1.000
_cell.angle_alpha   90.00
_cell.angle_beta   90.00
_cell.angle_gamma   90.00
#
_symmetry.space_group_name_H-M   'P 1'
#
loop_
_entity.id
_entity.type
_entity.pdbx_description
1 polymer ?
#
loop_
_entity_poly.entity_id
_entity_poly.type
_entity_poly.pdbx_seq_one_letter_code
_entity_poly.pdbx_strand_id
1 'polypeptide(L)'
;DIILKDIKQEGHTFVFTFGYRVAGLDTYISDVENNNYLSAPAISIKASAERVLECRWVVREFHKNPDSRDYSMSFIDMLDKIYASNPALLKLEKFQSIRTGYHLFITDESGENLRPCWLVRTDHAAYRIPIGEKEN
;
A
#
# COMPACT_ATOMS: atom_id res chain seq x y z
N ASP A 1 11.17 -8.90 -3.24
CA ASP A 1 11.06 -8.79 -4.70
C ASP A 1 10.70 -7.38 -5.11
N ILE A 2 11.11 -7.02 -6.34
CA ILE A 2 10.70 -5.77 -7.01
C ILE A 2 9.87 -6.19 -8.22
N ILE A 3 8.67 -5.62 -8.34
CA ILE A 3 7.74 -5.99 -9.40
C ILE A 3 7.20 -4.75 -10.12
N LEU A 4 6.95 -4.88 -11.42
CA LEU A 4 6.30 -3.85 -12.22
C LEU A 4 4.88 -3.61 -11.72
N LYS A 5 4.55 -2.35 -11.46
CA LYS A 5 3.23 -1.91 -10.95
C LYS A 5 2.42 -1.16 -11.98
N ASP A 6 3.07 -0.29 -12.73
CA ASP A 6 2.38 0.58 -13.66
C ASP A 6 3.28 0.95 -14.84
N ILE A 7 2.66 1.20 -15.97
CA ILE A 7 3.27 1.79 -17.16
C ILE A 7 2.38 2.94 -17.61
N LYS A 8 2.91 4.15 -17.56
CA LYS A 8 2.20 5.35 -17.97
C LYS A 8 2.87 5.98 -19.17
N GLN A 9 2.08 6.32 -20.19
CA GLN A 9 2.57 7.06 -21.33
C GLN A 9 2.45 8.57 -21.06
N GLU A 10 3.54 9.30 -21.29
CA GLU A 10 3.63 10.75 -21.20
C GLU A 10 4.20 11.31 -22.51
N GLY A 11 3.31 11.66 -23.46
CA GLY A 11 3.72 12.07 -24.80
C GLY A 11 4.43 10.95 -25.55
N HIS A 12 5.71 11.15 -25.91
CA HIS A 12 6.56 10.16 -26.58
C HIS A 12 7.43 9.35 -25.62
N THR A 13 7.19 9.45 -24.32
CA THR A 13 7.92 8.72 -23.29
C THR A 13 7.01 7.82 -22.50
N PHE A 14 7.60 6.82 -21.87
CA PHE A 14 6.93 5.88 -20.99
C PHE A 14 7.59 5.93 -19.61
N VAL A 15 6.76 5.93 -18.56
CA VAL A 15 7.21 5.82 -17.18
C VAL A 15 6.82 4.43 -16.66
N PHE A 16 7.83 3.64 -16.30
CA PHE A 16 7.67 2.33 -15.69
C PHE A 16 7.87 2.48 -14.19
N THR A 17 6.87 2.11 -13.41
CA THR A 17 6.93 2.18 -11.95
C THR A 17 6.96 0.77 -11.36
N PHE A 18 7.95 0.51 -10.52
CA PHE A 18 8.11 -0.75 -9.81
C PHE A 18 7.92 -0.52 -8.31
N GLY A 19 7.31 -1.48 -7.65
CA GLY A 19 7.10 -1.49 -6.22
C GLY A 19 7.74 -2.69 -5.54
N TYR A 20 7.85 -2.63 -4.22
CA TYR A 20 8.33 -3.74 -3.41
C TYR A 20 7.21 -4.74 -3.10
N ARG A 21 7.59 -6.01 -3.11
CA ARG A 21 6.79 -7.12 -2.59
C ARG A 21 7.59 -7.84 -1.51
N VAL A 22 7.02 -7.93 -0.32
CA VAL A 22 7.63 -8.55 0.87
C VAL A 22 6.76 -9.72 1.30
N ALA A 23 7.34 -10.88 1.48
CA ALA A 23 6.63 -12.11 1.85
C ALA A 23 5.36 -12.38 1.01
N GLY A 24 5.43 -12.11 -0.30
CA GLY A 24 4.33 -12.33 -1.23
C GLY A 24 3.25 -11.25 -1.27
N LEU A 25 3.34 -10.22 -0.42
CA LEU A 25 2.38 -9.13 -0.35
C LEU A 25 3.01 -7.80 -0.83
N ASP A 26 2.21 -7.01 -1.51
CA ASP A 26 2.61 -5.70 -1.99
C ASP A 26 2.76 -4.70 -0.84
N THR A 27 3.63 -3.73 -1.03
CA THR A 27 3.85 -2.64 -0.07
C THR A 27 3.21 -1.34 -0.56
N TYR A 28 2.63 -0.60 0.36
CA TYR A 28 1.87 0.62 0.07
C TYR A 28 2.27 1.77 0.97
N ILE A 29 2.12 2.99 0.44
CA ILE A 29 2.21 4.25 1.16
C ILE A 29 0.88 4.99 1.07
N SER A 30 0.61 5.87 2.03
CA SER A 30 -0.57 6.74 1.99
C SER A 30 -0.38 7.86 0.95
N ASP A 31 -1.40 8.05 0.14
CA ASP A 31 -1.58 9.24 -0.71
C ASP A 31 -2.64 10.12 -0.06
N VAL A 32 -2.20 11.06 0.77
CA VAL A 32 -3.09 11.91 1.58
C VAL A 32 -3.90 12.85 0.69
N GLU A 33 -3.30 13.36 -0.40
CA GLU A 33 -3.96 14.33 -1.29
C GLU A 33 -5.14 13.72 -2.03
N ASN A 34 -5.02 12.46 -2.46
CA ASN A 34 -6.05 11.75 -3.23
C ASN A 34 -6.86 10.77 -2.37
N ASN A 35 -6.66 10.75 -1.06
CA ASN A 35 -7.29 9.81 -0.14
C ASN A 35 -7.21 8.35 -0.64
N ASN A 36 -6.01 7.89 -0.91
CA ASN A 36 -5.74 6.60 -1.53
C ASN A 36 -4.45 5.96 -0.98
N TYR A 37 -4.16 4.75 -1.45
CA TYR A 37 -2.90 4.05 -1.18
C TYR A 37 -2.21 3.76 -2.51
N LEU A 38 -0.94 4.15 -2.60
CA LEU A 38 -0.07 3.89 -3.74
C LEU A 38 0.93 2.79 -3.40
N SER A 39 1.38 2.07 -4.41
CA SER A 39 2.53 1.16 -4.23
C SER A 39 3.73 1.94 -3.71
N ALA A 40 4.39 1.43 -2.66
CA ALA A 40 5.62 2.02 -2.17
C ALA A 40 6.69 1.94 -3.29
N PRO A 41 7.27 3.07 -3.69
CA PRO A 41 8.15 3.11 -4.86
C PRO A 41 9.44 2.35 -4.60
N ALA A 42 9.85 1.54 -5.56
CA ALA A 42 11.17 0.91 -5.61
C ALA A 42 12.01 1.52 -6.72
N ILE A 43 11.56 1.40 -7.96
CA ILE A 43 12.26 1.92 -9.14
C ILE A 43 11.24 2.68 -10.00
N SER A 44 11.67 3.79 -10.55
CA SER A 44 10.96 4.50 -11.61
C SER A 44 11.90 4.73 -12.77
N ILE A 45 11.50 4.30 -13.97
CA ILE A 45 12.28 4.44 -15.19
C ILE A 45 11.46 5.25 -16.19
N LYS A 46 12.00 6.35 -16.66
CA LYS A 46 11.46 7.11 -17.79
C LYS A 46 12.28 6.83 -19.04
N ALA A 47 11.63 6.37 -20.09
CA ALA A 47 12.29 5.98 -21.34
C ALA A 47 11.52 6.48 -22.55
N SER A 48 12.25 6.80 -23.62
CA SER A 48 11.72 6.94 -24.98
C SER A 48 11.91 5.63 -25.76
N ALA A 49 11.48 5.61 -27.03
CA ALA A 49 11.73 4.48 -27.92
C ALA A 49 13.23 4.19 -28.16
N GLU A 50 14.09 5.17 -27.92
CA GLU A 50 15.52 5.10 -28.26
C GLU A 50 16.42 4.94 -27.03
N ARG A 51 16.00 5.45 -25.84
CA ARG A 51 16.89 5.47 -24.67
C ARG A 51 16.14 5.64 -23.35
N VAL A 52 16.81 5.24 -22.28
CA VAL A 52 16.44 5.60 -20.91
C VAL A 52 16.82 7.07 -20.66
N LEU A 53 15.85 7.85 -20.21
CA LEU A 53 15.99 9.28 -19.91
C LEU A 53 16.29 9.54 -18.45
N GLU A 54 15.63 8.78 -17.55
CA GLU A 54 15.77 8.90 -16.11
C GLU A 54 15.58 7.53 -15.47
N CYS A 55 16.36 7.26 -14.43
CA CYS A 55 16.15 6.12 -13.55
C CYS A 55 16.29 6.59 -12.11
N ARG A 56 15.25 6.38 -11.31
CA ARG A 56 15.26 6.69 -9.88
C ARG A 56 15.05 5.39 -9.12
N TRP A 57 15.89 5.13 -8.15
CA TRP A 57 15.82 3.96 -7.30
C TRP A 57 15.77 4.36 -5.83
N VAL A 58 14.71 3.94 -5.14
CA VAL A 58 14.56 4.08 -3.69
C VAL A 58 14.93 2.74 -3.07
N VAL A 59 16.16 2.62 -2.62
CA VAL A 59 16.67 1.38 -2.02
C VAL A 59 16.12 1.22 -0.61
N ARG A 60 15.47 0.07 -0.36
CA ARG A 60 15.00 -0.35 0.96
C ARG A 60 15.44 -1.77 1.24
N GLU A 61 15.91 -2.00 2.44
CA GLU A 61 16.22 -3.32 2.95
C GLU A 61 15.20 -3.68 4.04
N PHE A 62 14.56 -4.84 3.91
CA PHE A 62 13.51 -5.27 4.83
C PHE A 62 14.02 -6.38 5.72
N HIS A 63 13.89 -6.19 7.02
CA HIS A 63 14.24 -7.16 8.04
C HIS A 63 12.99 -7.62 8.79
N LYS A 64 12.90 -8.92 9.06
CA LYS A 64 11.84 -9.44 9.91
C LYS A 64 12.08 -9.00 11.34
N ASN A 65 11.06 -8.38 11.96
CA ASN A 65 11.11 -8.11 13.39
C ASN A 65 11.08 -9.45 14.15
N PRO A 66 12.07 -9.74 15.02
CA PRO A 66 12.10 -10.99 15.80
C PRO A 66 10.89 -11.13 16.72
N ASP A 67 10.27 -10.04 17.13
CA ASP A 67 9.06 -10.05 17.97
C ASP A 67 7.76 -10.12 17.15
N SER A 68 7.86 -10.22 15.81
CA SER A 68 6.68 -10.32 14.95
C SER A 68 5.93 -11.60 15.21
N ARG A 69 4.61 -11.49 15.44
CA ARG A 69 3.68 -12.60 15.57
C ARG A 69 2.98 -12.87 14.25
N ASP A 70 2.43 -14.08 14.12
CA ASP A 70 1.53 -14.35 13.01
C ASP A 70 0.21 -13.60 13.27
N TYR A 71 -0.14 -12.75 12.33
CA TYR A 71 -1.36 -11.94 12.39
C TYR A 71 -2.40 -12.51 11.43
N SER A 72 -3.62 -12.59 11.90
CA SER A 72 -4.77 -12.90 11.06
C SER A 72 -5.95 -12.02 11.44
N MET A 73 -6.68 -11.58 10.45
CA MET A 73 -7.95 -10.90 10.61
C MET A 73 -8.88 -11.38 9.52
N SER A 74 -10.05 -11.87 9.89
CA SER A 74 -11.05 -12.28 8.92
C SER A 74 -11.62 -11.09 8.16
N PHE A 75 -12.18 -11.36 7.00
CA PHE A 75 -12.89 -10.35 6.21
C PHE A 75 -14.05 -9.71 7.00
N ILE A 76 -14.76 -10.51 7.79
CA ILE A 76 -15.88 -10.02 8.61
C ILE A 76 -15.40 -9.09 9.72
N ASP A 77 -14.33 -9.45 10.44
CA ASP A 77 -13.76 -8.59 11.47
C ASP A 77 -13.27 -7.26 10.88
N MET A 78 -12.74 -7.28 9.68
CA MET A 78 -12.35 -6.07 8.95
C MET A 78 -13.56 -5.19 8.63
N LEU A 79 -14.65 -5.77 8.14
CA LEU A 79 -15.89 -5.02 7.87
C LEU A 79 -16.49 -4.43 9.15
N ASP A 80 -16.49 -5.19 10.24
CA ASP A 80 -16.99 -4.73 11.55
C ASP A 80 -16.20 -3.52 12.05
N LYS A 81 -14.88 -3.52 11.87
CA LYS A 81 -14.04 -2.37 12.22
C LYS A 81 -14.36 -1.12 11.38
N ILE A 82 -14.55 -1.30 10.07
CA ILE A 82 -14.96 -0.18 9.20
C ILE A 82 -16.32 0.34 9.62
N TYR A 83 -17.27 -0.57 9.86
CA TYR A 83 -18.62 -0.20 10.29
C TYR A 83 -18.62 0.56 11.63
N ALA A 84 -17.81 0.13 12.59
CA ALA A 84 -17.66 0.79 13.88
C ALA A 84 -17.09 2.20 13.75
N SER A 85 -16.14 2.41 12.82
CA SER A 85 -15.54 3.73 12.60
C SER A 85 -16.47 4.71 11.85
N ASN A 86 -17.33 4.20 10.97
CA ASN A 86 -18.22 5.06 10.17
C ASN A 86 -19.53 4.38 9.73
N PRO A 87 -20.45 4.11 10.67
CA PRO A 87 -21.64 3.31 10.38
C PRO A 87 -22.63 3.99 9.41
N ALA A 88 -22.62 5.32 9.35
CA ALA A 88 -23.54 6.06 8.48
C ALA A 88 -23.12 6.02 7.00
N LEU A 89 -21.84 6.06 6.73
CA LEU A 89 -21.31 6.10 5.36
C LEU A 89 -21.30 4.73 4.71
N LEU A 90 -21.05 3.65 5.43
CA LEU A 90 -21.00 2.29 4.89
C LEU A 90 -22.27 1.86 4.17
N LYS A 91 -23.43 2.36 4.58
CA LYS A 91 -24.72 2.07 3.91
C LYS A 91 -24.83 2.69 2.52
N LEU A 92 -24.04 3.70 2.23
CA LEU A 92 -24.07 4.50 1.01
C LEU A 92 -22.83 4.25 0.13
N GLU A 93 -21.77 3.67 0.69
CA GLU A 93 -20.51 3.44 -0.01
C GLU A 93 -20.53 2.17 -0.84
N LYS A 94 -19.89 2.24 -2.00
CA LYS A 94 -19.65 1.10 -2.86
C LYS A 94 -18.17 0.72 -2.78
N PHE A 95 -17.89 -0.54 -2.50
CA PHE A 95 -16.53 -1.06 -2.50
C PHE A 95 -15.95 -1.09 -3.92
N GLN A 96 -14.83 -0.44 -4.11
CA GLN A 96 -14.09 -0.43 -5.38
C GLN A 96 -12.94 -1.42 -5.38
N SER A 97 -12.24 -1.55 -4.26
CA SER A 97 -11.18 -2.54 -4.10
C SER A 97 -11.02 -2.97 -2.64
N ILE A 98 -10.69 -4.24 -2.45
CA ILE A 98 -10.37 -4.84 -1.15
C ILE A 98 -9.15 -5.70 -1.35
N ARG A 99 -8.08 -5.44 -0.61
CA ARG A 99 -6.82 -6.18 -0.71
C ARG A 99 -6.08 -6.18 0.62
N THR A 100 -5.19 -7.14 0.77
CA THR A 100 -4.21 -7.18 1.85
C THR A 100 -2.86 -6.72 1.35
N GLY A 101 -2.08 -6.12 2.24
CA GLY A 101 -0.73 -5.68 1.92
C GLY A 101 -0.01 -5.18 3.15
N TYR A 102 1.22 -4.73 2.95
CA TYR A 102 1.97 -4.03 3.97
C TYR A 102 1.84 -2.53 3.78
N HIS A 103 1.49 -1.81 4.82
CA HIS A 103 1.58 -0.35 4.82
C HIS A 103 2.92 0.07 5.40
N LEU A 104 3.66 0.86 4.61
CA LEU A 104 4.91 1.48 5.03
C LEU A 104 4.60 2.81 5.73
N PHE A 105 5.10 2.98 6.93
CA PHE A 105 4.97 4.21 7.69
C PHE A 105 6.27 4.55 8.40
N ILE A 106 6.47 5.84 8.61
CA ILE A 106 7.66 6.38 9.27
C ILE A 106 7.32 6.60 10.74
N THR A 107 8.19 6.11 11.62
CA THR A 107 8.11 6.39 13.05
C THR A 107 9.35 7.18 13.49
N ASP A 108 9.16 8.10 14.42
CA ASP A 108 10.25 8.98 14.91
C ASP A 108 11.38 8.20 15.58
N GLU A 109 11.09 7.02 16.14
CA GLU A 109 12.05 6.24 16.93
C GLU A 109 12.73 5.11 16.15
N SER A 110 12.11 4.54 15.14
CA SER A 110 12.58 3.30 14.49
C SER A 110 12.71 3.39 12.97
N GLY A 111 12.50 4.57 12.38
CA GLY A 111 12.54 4.75 10.93
C GLY A 111 11.31 4.20 10.22
N GLU A 112 11.50 3.56 9.07
CA GLU A 112 10.40 3.00 8.27
C GLU A 112 10.00 1.61 8.79
N ASN A 113 8.70 1.39 8.97
CA ASN A 113 8.13 0.12 9.40
C ASN A 113 7.04 -0.37 8.46
N LEU A 114 6.94 -1.68 8.29
CA LEU A 114 5.86 -2.34 7.57
C LEU A 114 4.86 -2.95 8.55
N ARG A 115 3.58 -2.63 8.37
CA ARG A 115 2.48 -3.29 9.09
C ARG A 115 1.54 -3.98 8.12
N PRO A 116 1.17 -5.23 8.36
CA PRO A 116 0.14 -5.89 7.56
C PRO A 116 -1.21 -5.23 7.81
N CYS A 117 -1.96 -5.03 6.74
CA CYS A 117 -3.28 -4.38 6.82
C CYS A 117 -4.21 -4.82 5.70
N TRP A 118 -5.49 -4.64 5.93
CA TRP A 118 -6.49 -4.54 4.88
C TRP A 118 -6.52 -3.12 4.33
N LEU A 119 -6.48 -3.01 3.01
CA LEU A 119 -6.64 -1.76 2.27
C LEU A 119 -7.95 -1.83 1.51
N VAL A 120 -8.88 -1.01 1.91
CA VAL A 120 -10.24 -0.98 1.37
C VAL A 120 -10.48 0.39 0.76
N ARG A 121 -10.88 0.39 -0.49
CA ARG A 121 -11.29 1.61 -1.18
C ARG A 121 -12.75 1.55 -1.54
N THR A 122 -13.46 2.61 -1.23
CA THR A 122 -14.85 2.84 -1.63
C THR A 122 -14.92 4.03 -2.60
N ASP A 123 -16.11 4.35 -3.07
CA ASP A 123 -16.36 5.56 -3.87
C ASP A 123 -16.21 6.87 -3.07
N HIS A 124 -16.12 6.80 -1.75
CA HIS A 124 -16.00 7.98 -0.87
C HIS A 124 -14.71 8.05 -0.06
N ALA A 125 -14.11 6.91 0.28
CA ALA A 125 -12.96 6.88 1.19
C ALA A 125 -12.01 5.71 0.92
N ALA A 126 -10.80 5.82 1.48
CA ALA A 126 -9.86 4.73 1.62
C ALA A 126 -9.66 4.40 3.10
N TYR A 127 -9.81 3.13 3.44
CA TYR A 127 -9.66 2.62 4.81
C TYR A 127 -8.42 1.74 4.90
N ARG A 128 -7.65 1.94 5.95
CA ARG A 128 -6.54 1.08 6.32
C ARG A 128 -6.84 0.44 7.66
N ILE A 129 -7.01 -0.85 7.67
CA ILE A 129 -7.33 -1.62 8.87
C ILE A 129 -6.12 -2.48 9.22
N PRO A 130 -5.37 -2.15 10.29
CA PRO A 130 -4.24 -2.98 10.73
C PRO A 130 -4.69 -4.39 11.08
N ILE A 131 -3.91 -5.38 10.66
CA ILE A 131 -4.14 -6.78 11.00
C ILE A 131 -3.36 -7.08 12.29
N GLY A 132 -4.05 -7.61 13.29
CA GLY A 132 -3.40 -8.16 14.50
C GLY A 132 -3.20 -7.21 15.68
N GLU A 133 -3.64 -5.97 15.61
CA GLU A 133 -3.77 -5.17 16.84
C GLU A 133 -5.02 -5.62 17.59
N LYS A 134 -4.86 -6.46 18.60
CA LYS A 134 -5.86 -6.58 19.66
C LYS A 134 -5.77 -5.28 20.46
N GLU A 135 -6.79 -4.47 20.37
CA GLU A 135 -7.00 -3.43 21.36
C GLU A 135 -7.10 -4.10 22.74
N ASN A 136 -6.17 -3.76 23.62
CA ASN A 136 -6.26 -4.08 25.02
C ASN A 136 -7.27 -3.13 25.70
#